data_09a483f52282bf1bab31da164c3532fe
#
_entry.id   09a483f52282bf1bab31da164c3532fe
#
_cell.length_a   1.000
_cell.length_b   1.000
_cell.length_c   1.000
_cell.angle_alpha   90.00
_cell.angle_beta   90.00
_cell.angle_gamma   90.00
#
_symmetry.space_group_name_H-M   'P 1'
#
loop_
_entity.id
_entity.type
_entity.pdbx_description
1 polymer ?
#
loop_
_entity_poly.entity_id
_entity_poly.type
_entity_poly.pdbx_seq_one_letter_code
_entity_poly.pdbx_strand_id
1 'polypeptide(L)'
;MSIKIRKLDSTARDFQKSLHSVLAFEASEDEAIERSVAQILSDVKARGDAAVLEYTNRFDRLSANSVAALELPMSELEAALEGLEPKRRAALEAAAARVRGYHEKQKIECGSHSWQYTEADGTVLGQKVTPLDRAGIYVPGGKAAYPSSVLMNAIPARVAGVREIVMVVPTPDGVKNPLVLAAALLGGVDRVFTIGGAQAVGALAYGTQTVPAVDKICGPGNAYVASAKRRVFGTVGIDMIAGPSEILVLCDGTTDPRWVAMDLFSQAEHDELAQSILLCPDDAFIGRVNDAINELLPTMPRRDVIQASLEGRGALIKVRDMAEACAIANDIAPEHLEISALEPHQWGQLIRHAGAIFLGRYTSESLGDYCAGPNHVLPTSRTARFSSPLGVYDFFKRSSVIEVSAEGAQTLGEIAAELAYGEGLQAHARSAEYRMRHSG
;
A
#
# COMPACT_ATOMS: atom_id res chain seq x y z
N MET A 1 4.71 24.67 26.39
CA MET A 1 5.58 25.29 25.37
C MET A 1 4.82 25.33 24.07
N SER A 2 4.93 26.41 23.29
CA SER A 2 4.28 26.46 21.96
C SER A 2 5.08 25.62 20.98
N ILE A 3 4.39 24.82 20.17
CA ILE A 3 4.98 23.97 19.16
C ILE A 3 5.51 24.81 17.98
N LYS A 4 6.64 24.44 17.41
CA LYS A 4 7.29 25.18 16.32
C LYS A 4 7.08 24.49 14.99
N ILE A 5 5.88 24.66 14.42
CA ILE A 5 5.60 24.18 13.05
C ILE A 5 6.12 25.19 12.03
N ARG A 6 6.69 24.72 10.92
CA ARG A 6 7.13 25.59 9.82
C ARG A 6 5.95 26.33 9.22
N LYS A 7 6.12 27.65 9.01
CA LYS A 7 5.16 28.48 8.29
C LYS A 7 5.78 28.93 6.98
N LEU A 8 5.11 28.67 5.86
CA LEU A 8 5.55 29.03 4.52
C LEU A 8 4.49 29.90 3.85
N ASP A 9 4.93 30.70 2.88
CA ASP A 9 4.06 31.51 2.03
C ASP A 9 4.44 31.22 0.57
N SER A 10 3.47 30.82 -0.26
CA SER A 10 3.69 30.47 -1.67
C SER A 10 4.21 31.65 -2.51
N THR A 11 4.02 32.89 -2.04
CA THR A 11 4.50 34.09 -2.71
C THR A 11 5.97 34.46 -2.41
N ALA A 12 6.57 33.74 -1.43
CA ALA A 12 7.98 33.98 -1.08
C ALA A 12 8.92 33.50 -2.19
N ARG A 13 10.00 34.25 -2.43
CA ARG A 13 10.98 33.96 -3.51
C ARG A 13 11.64 32.60 -3.38
N ASP A 14 11.81 32.08 -2.17
CA ASP A 14 12.45 30.81 -1.84
C ASP A 14 11.45 29.71 -1.52
N PHE A 15 10.15 29.92 -1.79
CA PHE A 15 9.09 28.97 -1.47
C PHE A 15 9.38 27.58 -2.01
N GLN A 16 9.72 27.44 -3.29
CA GLN A 16 10.00 26.14 -3.91
C GLN A 16 11.16 25.41 -3.21
N LYS A 17 12.22 26.12 -2.85
CA LYS A 17 13.34 25.54 -2.11
C LYS A 17 12.91 25.08 -0.72
N SER A 18 12.11 25.89 -0.04
CA SER A 18 11.59 25.57 1.29
C SER A 18 10.64 24.38 1.25
N LEU A 19 9.74 24.33 0.27
CA LEU A 19 8.84 23.19 0.04
C LEU A 19 9.63 21.90 -0.22
N HIS A 20 10.62 21.94 -1.13
CA HIS A 20 11.49 20.79 -1.39
C HIS A 20 12.21 20.31 -0.13
N SER A 21 12.65 21.22 0.74
CA SER A 21 13.27 20.85 2.02
C SER A 21 12.30 20.18 2.99
N VAL A 22 11.01 20.56 2.97
CA VAL A 22 9.96 19.88 3.77
C VAL A 22 9.66 18.48 3.24
N LEU A 23 9.63 18.34 1.90
CA LEU A 23 9.32 17.10 1.22
C LEU A 23 10.51 16.13 1.13
N ALA A 24 11.74 16.65 1.30
CA ALA A 24 12.92 15.81 1.23
C ALA A 24 12.85 14.75 2.34
N PHE A 25 12.60 13.53 1.94
CA PHE A 25 12.76 12.33 2.74
C PHE A 25 13.86 11.51 2.08
N GLU A 26 15.09 11.72 2.53
CA GLU A 26 16.14 10.75 2.30
C GLU A 26 15.83 9.58 3.23
N ALA A 27 15.20 8.54 2.67
CA ALA A 27 15.33 7.23 3.29
C ALA A 27 16.83 7.02 3.42
N SER A 28 17.38 7.23 4.61
CA SER A 28 18.76 6.91 4.85
C SER A 28 18.87 5.42 4.52
N GLU A 29 19.52 5.10 3.40
CA GLU A 29 19.98 3.75 3.17
C GLU A 29 21.01 3.49 4.28
N ASP A 30 20.49 3.09 5.44
CA ASP A 30 21.33 2.67 6.52
C ASP A 30 22.05 1.40 6.03
N GLU A 31 23.30 1.57 5.57
CA GLU A 31 24.11 0.48 5.07
C GLU A 31 24.18 -0.71 6.06
N ALA A 32 24.01 -0.44 7.35
CA ALA A 32 23.97 -1.50 8.36
C ALA A 32 22.67 -2.31 8.24
N ILE A 33 21.52 -1.64 8.01
CA ILE A 33 20.24 -2.31 7.73
C ILE A 33 20.36 -3.12 6.43
N GLU A 34 20.85 -2.51 5.35
CA GLU A 34 21.00 -3.16 4.07
C GLU A 34 21.88 -4.42 4.12
N ARG A 35 23.02 -4.36 4.81
CA ARG A 35 23.91 -5.51 5.04
C ARG A 35 23.24 -6.59 5.89
N SER A 36 22.57 -6.20 6.97
CA SER A 36 21.86 -7.13 7.84
C SER A 36 20.75 -7.87 7.11
N VAL A 37 19.94 -7.15 6.34
CA VAL A 37 18.86 -7.73 5.54
C VAL A 37 19.39 -8.68 4.47
N ALA A 38 20.46 -8.30 3.77
CA ALA A 38 21.09 -9.17 2.77
C ALA A 38 21.54 -10.49 3.38
N GLN A 39 22.16 -10.45 4.55
CA GLN A 39 22.58 -11.64 5.27
C GLN A 39 21.39 -12.52 5.68
N ILE A 40 20.35 -11.91 6.29
CA ILE A 40 19.14 -12.65 6.71
C ILE A 40 18.47 -13.34 5.52
N LEU A 41 18.30 -12.64 4.40
CA LEU A 41 17.68 -13.21 3.21
C LEU A 41 18.51 -14.35 2.61
N SER A 42 19.85 -14.22 2.59
CA SER A 42 20.76 -15.26 2.15
C SER A 42 20.64 -16.51 3.04
N ASP A 43 20.59 -16.31 4.35
CA ASP A 43 20.47 -17.40 5.32
C ASP A 43 19.13 -18.14 5.19
N VAL A 44 18.03 -17.39 5.05
CA VAL A 44 16.69 -18.00 4.83
C VAL A 44 16.68 -18.80 3.53
N LYS A 45 17.26 -18.28 2.46
CA LYS A 45 17.34 -18.99 1.18
C LYS A 45 18.18 -20.28 1.28
N ALA A 46 19.23 -20.26 2.07
CA ALA A 46 20.13 -21.41 2.21
C ALA A 46 19.67 -22.45 3.22
N ARG A 47 19.10 -22.02 4.36
CA ARG A 47 18.80 -22.90 5.52
C ARG A 47 17.29 -23.08 5.79
N GLY A 48 16.41 -22.34 5.09
CA GLY A 48 14.95 -22.45 5.23
C GLY A 48 14.48 -22.23 6.67
N ASP A 49 13.68 -23.17 7.18
CA ASP A 49 13.08 -23.10 8.52
C ASP A 49 14.11 -22.86 9.64
N ALA A 50 15.30 -23.43 9.53
CA ALA A 50 16.33 -23.26 10.57
C ALA A 50 16.74 -21.79 10.73
N ALA A 51 16.87 -21.05 9.63
CA ALA A 51 17.17 -19.62 9.67
C ALA A 51 15.98 -18.80 10.18
N VAL A 52 14.77 -19.09 9.68
CA VAL A 52 13.56 -18.40 10.13
C VAL A 52 13.36 -18.55 11.63
N LEU A 53 13.53 -19.77 12.15
CA LEU A 53 13.38 -20.08 13.57
C LEU A 53 14.44 -19.34 14.43
N GLU A 54 15.70 -19.39 14.00
CA GLU A 54 16.81 -18.72 14.71
C GLU A 54 16.56 -17.22 14.83
N TYR A 55 16.27 -16.55 13.71
CA TYR A 55 16.04 -15.11 13.70
C TYR A 55 14.77 -14.72 14.46
N THR A 56 13.68 -15.50 14.35
CA THR A 56 12.44 -15.23 15.07
C THR A 56 12.62 -15.38 16.57
N ASN A 57 13.24 -16.47 17.04
CA ASN A 57 13.54 -16.65 18.47
C ASN A 57 14.42 -15.50 19.01
N ARG A 58 15.41 -15.06 18.21
CA ARG A 58 16.30 -13.96 18.60
C ARG A 58 15.61 -12.61 18.66
N PHE A 59 14.83 -12.24 17.62
CA PHE A 59 14.27 -10.89 17.50
C PHE A 59 12.97 -10.72 18.26
N ASP A 60 12.13 -11.76 18.28
CA ASP A 60 10.86 -11.74 19.01
C ASP A 60 10.97 -12.30 20.44
N ARG A 61 12.19 -12.67 20.86
CA ARG A 61 12.47 -13.22 22.22
C ARG A 61 11.61 -14.43 22.54
N LEU A 62 11.47 -15.33 21.58
CA LEU A 62 10.73 -16.58 21.70
C LEU A 62 11.67 -17.76 22.02
N SER A 63 11.07 -18.91 22.33
CA SER A 63 11.76 -20.18 22.52
C SER A 63 11.03 -21.31 21.76
N ALA A 64 10.62 -21.04 20.53
CA ALA A 64 9.95 -22.01 19.68
C ALA A 64 10.89 -23.11 19.24
N ASN A 65 10.40 -24.34 19.16
CA ASN A 65 11.20 -25.52 18.78
C ASN A 65 11.18 -25.78 17.27
N SER A 66 10.21 -25.20 16.54
CA SER A 66 10.08 -25.33 15.09
C SER A 66 9.26 -24.18 14.50
N VAL A 67 9.39 -23.94 13.20
CA VAL A 67 8.55 -22.97 12.49
C VAL A 67 7.08 -23.44 12.46
N ALA A 68 6.84 -24.75 12.41
CA ALA A 68 5.50 -25.29 12.48
C ALA A 68 4.78 -24.96 13.81
N ALA A 69 5.50 -24.85 14.91
CA ALA A 69 4.95 -24.40 16.19
C ALA A 69 4.59 -22.91 16.23
N LEU A 70 5.02 -22.14 15.23
CA LEU A 70 4.70 -20.72 15.06
C LEU A 70 3.50 -20.50 14.12
N GLU A 71 2.95 -21.56 13.53
CA GLU A 71 1.69 -21.51 12.78
C GLU A 71 0.51 -21.57 13.74
N LEU A 72 -0.42 -20.63 13.61
CA LEU A 72 -1.63 -20.60 14.44
C LEU A 72 -2.74 -21.45 13.82
N PRO A 73 -3.40 -22.31 14.59
CA PRO A 73 -4.56 -23.04 14.12
C PRO A 73 -5.75 -22.09 13.91
N MET A 74 -6.61 -22.40 12.95
CA MET A 74 -7.82 -21.58 12.67
C MET A 74 -8.72 -21.41 13.88
N SER A 75 -8.79 -22.41 14.77
CA SER A 75 -9.54 -22.32 16.03
C SER A 75 -9.09 -21.19 16.96
N GLU A 76 -7.82 -20.77 16.88
CA GLU A 76 -7.32 -19.63 17.65
C GLU A 76 -7.83 -18.30 17.08
N LEU A 77 -7.97 -18.20 15.77
CA LEU A 77 -8.56 -17.03 15.11
C LEU A 77 -10.07 -16.94 15.42
N GLU A 78 -10.77 -18.09 15.39
CA GLU A 78 -12.19 -18.20 15.74
C GLU A 78 -12.42 -17.76 17.20
N ALA A 79 -11.64 -18.32 18.12
CA ALA A 79 -11.70 -17.94 19.53
C ALA A 79 -11.38 -16.46 19.76
N ALA A 80 -10.45 -15.89 18.99
CA ALA A 80 -10.12 -14.46 19.06
C ALA A 80 -11.32 -13.60 18.65
N LEU A 81 -12.04 -13.94 17.59
CA LEU A 81 -13.24 -13.21 17.17
C LEU A 81 -14.39 -13.36 18.17
N GLU A 82 -14.61 -14.57 18.67
CA GLU A 82 -15.66 -14.86 19.67
C GLU A 82 -15.40 -14.13 21.00
N GLY A 83 -14.14 -14.03 21.41
CA GLY A 83 -13.70 -13.37 22.65
C GLY A 83 -13.68 -11.85 22.60
N LEU A 84 -13.93 -11.21 21.46
CA LEU A 84 -13.99 -9.74 21.38
C LEU A 84 -15.20 -9.18 22.14
N GLU A 85 -14.99 -8.03 22.75
CA GLU A 85 -16.10 -7.25 23.32
C GLU A 85 -17.12 -6.93 22.19
N PRO A 86 -18.46 -7.11 22.44
CA PRO A 86 -19.48 -7.07 21.40
C PRO A 86 -19.47 -5.81 20.52
N LYS A 87 -19.23 -4.63 21.10
CA LYS A 87 -19.15 -3.36 20.37
C LYS A 87 -17.94 -3.35 19.41
N ARG A 88 -16.82 -3.87 19.88
CA ARG A 88 -15.58 -3.92 19.09
C ARG A 88 -15.66 -4.95 17.96
N ARG A 89 -16.27 -6.10 18.24
CA ARG A 89 -16.59 -7.13 17.25
C ARG A 89 -17.49 -6.57 16.14
N ALA A 90 -18.61 -5.94 16.51
CA ALA A 90 -19.54 -5.34 15.56
C ALA A 90 -18.88 -4.27 14.69
N ALA A 91 -18.00 -3.43 15.26
CA ALA A 91 -17.24 -2.44 14.50
C ALA A 91 -16.30 -3.09 13.48
N LEU A 92 -15.57 -4.14 13.86
CA LEU A 92 -14.66 -4.85 12.99
C LEU A 92 -15.40 -5.57 11.85
N GLU A 93 -16.51 -6.23 12.15
CA GLU A 93 -17.38 -6.89 11.15
C GLU A 93 -17.98 -5.88 10.17
N ALA A 94 -18.43 -4.72 10.65
CA ALA A 94 -18.95 -3.64 9.81
C ALA A 94 -17.85 -3.06 8.88
N ALA A 95 -16.65 -2.83 9.40
CA ALA A 95 -15.51 -2.39 8.60
C ALA A 95 -15.15 -3.42 7.52
N ALA A 96 -15.04 -4.70 7.88
CA ALA A 96 -14.76 -5.77 6.92
C ALA A 96 -15.81 -5.85 5.81
N ALA A 97 -17.10 -5.72 6.14
CA ALA A 97 -18.20 -5.73 5.17
C ALA A 97 -18.10 -4.55 4.19
N ARG A 98 -17.78 -3.33 4.65
CA ARG A 98 -17.62 -2.15 3.78
C ARG A 98 -16.40 -2.27 2.88
N VAL A 99 -15.25 -2.71 3.40
CA VAL A 99 -14.05 -2.96 2.61
C VAL A 99 -14.32 -4.02 1.54
N ARG A 100 -15.02 -5.09 1.86
CA ARG A 100 -15.42 -6.14 0.91
C ARG A 100 -16.32 -5.58 -0.19
N GLY A 101 -17.39 -4.89 0.17
CA GLY A 101 -18.33 -4.31 -0.80
C GLY A 101 -17.67 -3.34 -1.76
N TYR A 102 -16.72 -2.51 -1.27
CA TYR A 102 -15.94 -1.62 -2.14
C TYR A 102 -15.09 -2.41 -3.13
N HIS A 103 -14.34 -3.41 -2.67
CA HIS A 103 -13.46 -4.20 -3.54
C HIS A 103 -14.22 -5.13 -4.50
N GLU A 104 -15.40 -5.60 -4.12
CA GLU A 104 -16.31 -6.31 -5.05
C GLU A 104 -16.76 -5.38 -6.18
N LYS A 105 -17.12 -4.13 -5.87
CA LYS A 105 -17.43 -3.13 -6.89
C LYS A 105 -16.19 -2.82 -7.75
N GLN A 106 -15.03 -2.63 -7.12
CA GLN A 106 -13.76 -2.39 -7.81
C GLN A 106 -13.44 -3.54 -8.78
N LYS A 107 -13.66 -4.80 -8.39
CA LYS A 107 -13.46 -5.97 -9.24
C LYS A 107 -14.28 -5.89 -10.53
N ILE A 108 -15.54 -5.44 -10.45
CA ILE A 108 -16.41 -5.31 -11.63
C ILE A 108 -15.89 -4.22 -12.56
N GLU A 109 -15.48 -3.08 -12.02
CA GLU A 109 -15.16 -1.87 -12.79
C GLU A 109 -13.70 -1.85 -13.33
N CYS A 110 -12.78 -2.59 -12.74
CA CYS A 110 -11.35 -2.50 -13.07
C CYS A 110 -10.90 -3.42 -14.22
N GLY A 111 -11.81 -4.00 -15.00
CA GLY A 111 -11.47 -4.89 -16.10
C GLY A 111 -10.88 -6.23 -15.66
N SER A 112 -11.44 -6.82 -14.61
CA SER A 112 -10.99 -8.10 -14.01
C SER A 112 -11.48 -9.34 -14.75
N HIS A 113 -12.14 -9.20 -15.90
CA HIS A 113 -12.65 -10.31 -16.70
C HIS A 113 -11.82 -10.51 -17.96
N SER A 114 -11.75 -11.76 -18.41
CA SER A 114 -11.15 -12.12 -19.69
C SER A 114 -12.05 -11.67 -20.84
N TRP A 115 -11.45 -11.27 -21.96
CA TRP A 115 -12.17 -10.87 -23.17
C TRP A 115 -11.42 -11.32 -24.40
N GLN A 116 -12.14 -11.44 -25.50
CA GLN A 116 -11.57 -11.72 -26.83
C GLN A 116 -12.46 -11.14 -27.92
N TYR A 117 -11.89 -10.92 -29.09
CA TYR A 117 -12.58 -10.57 -30.32
C TYR A 117 -11.93 -11.26 -31.51
N THR A 118 -12.67 -11.31 -32.62
CA THR A 118 -12.21 -11.96 -33.84
C THR A 118 -12.06 -10.92 -34.94
N GLU A 119 -10.90 -10.89 -35.57
CA GLU A 119 -10.61 -10.06 -36.74
C GLU A 119 -11.29 -10.62 -38.00
N ALA A 120 -11.32 -9.83 -39.09
CA ALA A 120 -11.98 -10.20 -40.36
C ALA A 120 -11.40 -11.47 -41.01
N ASP A 121 -10.11 -11.73 -40.77
CA ASP A 121 -9.39 -12.90 -41.28
C ASP A 121 -9.55 -14.14 -40.37
N GLY A 122 -10.39 -14.06 -39.34
CA GLY A 122 -10.63 -15.12 -38.38
C GLY A 122 -9.59 -15.23 -37.26
N THR A 123 -8.60 -14.33 -37.19
CA THR A 123 -7.64 -14.26 -36.09
C THR A 123 -8.36 -13.82 -34.81
N VAL A 124 -8.16 -14.57 -33.71
CA VAL A 124 -8.70 -14.26 -32.40
C VAL A 124 -7.63 -13.61 -31.54
N LEU A 125 -7.96 -12.42 -31.01
CA LEU A 125 -7.13 -11.69 -30.05
C LEU A 125 -7.87 -11.51 -28.74
N GLY A 126 -7.17 -11.62 -27.63
CA GLY A 126 -7.81 -11.49 -26.34
C GLY A 126 -6.84 -11.32 -25.17
N GLN A 127 -7.45 -11.24 -24.00
CA GLN A 127 -6.71 -11.17 -22.74
C GLN A 127 -7.35 -12.12 -21.74
N LYS A 128 -6.55 -13.03 -21.20
CA LYS A 128 -6.93 -13.90 -20.09
C LYS A 128 -6.53 -13.25 -18.78
N VAL A 129 -7.50 -13.02 -17.90
CA VAL A 129 -7.27 -12.53 -16.54
C VAL A 129 -7.37 -13.68 -15.56
N THR A 130 -6.35 -13.85 -14.73
CA THR A 130 -6.31 -14.91 -13.71
C THR A 130 -5.83 -14.33 -12.39
N PRO A 131 -6.42 -14.72 -11.24
CA PRO A 131 -5.88 -14.36 -9.95
C PRO A 131 -4.50 -14.98 -9.73
N LEU A 132 -3.74 -14.43 -8.80
CA LEU A 132 -2.55 -15.06 -8.25
C LEU A 132 -2.95 -16.34 -7.51
N ASP A 133 -2.07 -17.32 -7.45
CA ASP A 133 -2.33 -18.56 -6.72
C ASP A 133 -2.23 -18.34 -5.22
N ARG A 134 -1.23 -17.59 -4.77
CA ARG A 134 -0.97 -17.35 -3.34
C ARG A 134 -0.50 -15.91 -3.08
N ALA A 135 -1.06 -15.27 -2.05
CA ALA A 135 -0.63 -13.96 -1.57
C ALA A 135 -0.07 -14.06 -0.15
N GLY A 136 1.04 -13.37 0.10
CA GLY A 136 1.62 -13.18 1.43
C GLY A 136 1.22 -11.81 1.98
N ILE A 137 0.77 -11.76 3.22
CA ILE A 137 0.41 -10.53 3.92
C ILE A 137 1.36 -10.35 5.08
N TYR A 138 2.11 -9.25 5.07
CA TYR A 138 2.92 -8.82 6.20
C TYR A 138 2.12 -7.86 7.06
N VAL A 139 1.92 -8.19 8.32
CA VAL A 139 1.25 -7.32 9.30
C VAL A 139 2.28 -6.86 10.33
N PRO A 140 2.48 -5.56 10.52
CA PRO A 140 3.40 -5.07 11.55
C PRO A 140 2.97 -5.52 12.94
N GLY A 141 3.93 -5.82 13.78
CA GLY A 141 3.73 -6.06 15.21
C GLY A 141 4.57 -5.09 16.03
N GLY A 142 4.24 -4.91 17.29
CA GLY A 142 5.00 -4.11 18.24
C GLY A 142 4.24 -2.91 18.80
N LYS A 143 4.57 -1.66 18.43
CA LYS A 143 4.04 -0.43 19.06
C LYS A 143 2.52 -0.24 18.94
N ALA A 144 1.88 -0.78 17.90
CA ALA A 144 0.44 -0.74 17.69
C ALA A 144 -0.06 -2.01 17.02
N ALA A 145 -1.34 -2.32 17.22
CA ALA A 145 -2.04 -3.37 16.48
C ALA A 145 -2.69 -2.76 15.24
N TYR A 146 -2.58 -3.45 14.09
CA TYR A 146 -3.11 -2.96 12.82
C TYR A 146 -4.15 -3.92 12.22
N PRO A 147 -5.31 -4.12 12.86
CA PRO A 147 -6.36 -4.97 12.31
C PRO A 147 -6.90 -4.45 10.97
N SER A 148 -6.93 -3.13 10.78
CA SER A 148 -7.28 -2.52 9.50
C SER A 148 -6.33 -2.96 8.38
N SER A 149 -5.01 -2.99 8.62
CA SER A 149 -4.04 -3.47 7.64
C SER A 149 -4.26 -4.92 7.25
N VAL A 150 -4.75 -5.76 8.17
CA VAL A 150 -5.13 -7.14 7.83
C VAL A 150 -6.29 -7.14 6.83
N LEU A 151 -7.38 -6.42 7.14
CA LEU A 151 -8.56 -6.34 6.28
C LEU A 151 -8.21 -5.76 4.91
N MET A 152 -7.43 -4.67 4.88
CA MET A 152 -7.06 -3.95 3.66
C MET A 152 -6.13 -4.74 2.73
N ASN A 153 -5.38 -5.71 3.25
CA ASN A 153 -4.55 -6.59 2.43
C ASN A 153 -5.28 -7.89 2.06
N ALA A 154 -5.97 -8.53 3.03
CA ALA A 154 -6.58 -9.83 2.84
C ALA A 154 -7.85 -9.77 1.98
N ILE A 155 -8.74 -8.80 2.23
CA ILE A 155 -10.03 -8.75 1.54
C ILE A 155 -9.88 -8.55 0.02
N PRO A 156 -9.09 -7.59 -0.51
CA PRO A 156 -8.92 -7.46 -1.95
C PRO A 156 -8.28 -8.69 -2.58
N ALA A 157 -7.34 -9.37 -1.91
CA ALA A 157 -6.78 -10.63 -2.38
C ALA A 157 -7.86 -11.73 -2.48
N ARG A 158 -8.69 -11.87 -1.45
CA ARG A 158 -9.79 -12.83 -1.43
C ARG A 158 -10.87 -12.50 -2.49
N VAL A 159 -11.26 -11.25 -2.64
CA VAL A 159 -12.20 -10.78 -3.67
C VAL A 159 -11.64 -11.02 -5.07
N ALA A 160 -10.35 -10.83 -5.28
CA ALA A 160 -9.69 -11.15 -6.54
C ALA A 160 -9.81 -12.65 -6.90
N GLY A 161 -9.89 -13.53 -5.89
CA GLY A 161 -9.98 -14.98 -6.07
C GLY A 161 -8.66 -15.69 -5.80
N VAL A 162 -7.74 -15.06 -5.06
CA VAL A 162 -6.52 -15.73 -4.57
C VAL A 162 -6.92 -16.95 -3.73
N ARG A 163 -6.36 -18.12 -4.06
CA ARG A 163 -6.76 -19.39 -3.43
C ARG A 163 -6.25 -19.50 -2.00
N GLU A 164 -5.01 -19.07 -1.75
CA GLU A 164 -4.38 -19.17 -0.43
C GLU A 164 -3.76 -17.84 -0.03
N ILE A 165 -4.14 -17.35 1.15
CA ILE A 165 -3.61 -16.12 1.76
C ILE A 165 -2.83 -16.51 3.00
N VAL A 166 -1.52 -16.23 2.99
CA VAL A 166 -0.59 -16.53 4.08
C VAL A 166 -0.24 -15.23 4.79
N MET A 167 -0.59 -15.11 6.05
CA MET A 167 -0.26 -13.95 6.87
C MET A 167 0.95 -14.23 7.75
N VAL A 168 1.86 -13.27 7.84
CA VAL A 168 2.94 -13.25 8.82
C VAL A 168 2.80 -12.04 9.72
N VAL A 169 2.93 -12.24 11.03
CA VAL A 169 2.81 -11.19 12.05
C VAL A 169 3.77 -11.48 13.20
N PRO A 170 4.73 -10.59 13.52
CA PRO A 170 5.61 -10.80 14.66
C PRO A 170 4.83 -10.74 15.98
N THR A 171 5.21 -11.58 16.90
CA THR A 171 4.62 -11.65 18.25
C THR A 171 5.73 -11.58 19.32
N PRO A 172 6.36 -10.41 19.51
CA PRO A 172 7.40 -10.24 20.51
C PRO A 172 6.91 -10.71 21.89
N ASP A 173 7.77 -11.45 22.61
CA ASP A 173 7.46 -12.05 23.91
C ASP A 173 6.23 -12.99 23.89
N GLY A 174 5.83 -13.48 22.71
CA GLY A 174 4.66 -14.35 22.54
C GLY A 174 3.30 -13.63 22.62
N VAL A 175 3.29 -12.30 22.65
CA VAL A 175 2.06 -11.50 22.80
C VAL A 175 1.32 -11.46 21.46
N LYS A 176 0.13 -12.05 21.43
CA LYS A 176 -0.78 -12.04 20.28
C LYS A 176 -1.89 -11.02 20.51
N ASN A 177 -2.22 -10.24 19.48
CA ASN A 177 -3.32 -9.29 19.56
C ASN A 177 -4.62 -9.94 19.05
N PRO A 178 -5.65 -10.12 19.88
CA PRO A 178 -6.88 -10.81 19.45
C PRO A 178 -7.63 -10.05 18.34
N LEU A 179 -7.52 -8.73 18.27
CA LEU A 179 -8.17 -7.95 17.21
C LEU A 179 -7.52 -8.19 15.83
N VAL A 180 -6.20 -8.40 15.79
CA VAL A 180 -5.47 -8.77 14.56
C VAL A 180 -5.86 -10.17 14.09
N LEU A 181 -5.97 -11.12 15.02
CA LEU A 181 -6.38 -12.51 14.71
C LEU A 181 -7.84 -12.57 14.23
N ALA A 182 -8.74 -11.83 14.88
CA ALA A 182 -10.13 -11.70 14.44
C ALA A 182 -10.23 -11.08 13.04
N ALA A 183 -9.43 -10.05 12.76
CA ALA A 183 -9.36 -9.43 11.43
C ALA A 183 -8.84 -10.41 10.37
N ALA A 184 -7.88 -11.28 10.72
CA ALA A 184 -7.38 -12.32 9.81
C ALA A 184 -8.49 -13.31 9.42
N LEU A 185 -9.31 -13.74 10.39
CA LEU A 185 -10.47 -14.59 10.12
C LEU A 185 -11.47 -13.89 9.19
N LEU A 186 -11.88 -12.66 9.53
CA LEU A 186 -12.85 -11.89 8.73
C LEU A 186 -12.33 -11.54 7.33
N GLY A 187 -11.01 -11.32 7.20
CA GLY A 187 -10.33 -11.11 5.93
C GLY A 187 -10.25 -12.34 5.05
N GLY A 188 -10.44 -13.53 5.63
CA GLY A 188 -10.35 -14.83 4.94
C GLY A 188 -8.90 -15.28 4.76
N VAL A 189 -8.03 -15.04 5.73
CA VAL A 189 -6.66 -15.57 5.77
C VAL A 189 -6.72 -17.07 6.00
N ASP A 190 -5.93 -17.85 5.25
CA ASP A 190 -5.92 -19.31 5.34
C ASP A 190 -4.87 -19.82 6.32
N ARG A 191 -3.70 -19.15 6.40
CA ARG A 191 -2.61 -19.56 7.29
C ARG A 191 -1.99 -18.33 7.96
N VAL A 192 -1.68 -18.45 9.22
CA VAL A 192 -1.05 -17.37 10.01
C VAL A 192 0.20 -17.91 10.69
N PHE A 193 1.34 -17.24 10.44
CA PHE A 193 2.60 -17.54 11.12
C PHE A 193 3.01 -16.38 12.01
N THR A 194 3.37 -16.67 13.24
CA THR A 194 3.86 -15.68 14.22
C THR A 194 5.36 -15.42 14.01
N ILE A 195 5.71 -14.92 12.84
CA ILE A 195 7.06 -14.53 12.42
C ILE A 195 7.05 -13.12 11.84
N GLY A 196 8.16 -12.40 11.94
CA GLY A 196 8.27 -11.02 11.47
C GLY A 196 9.61 -10.71 10.83
N GLY A 197 9.88 -9.42 10.58
CA GLY A 197 11.15 -8.94 10.06
C GLY A 197 11.52 -9.43 8.65
N ALA A 198 12.79 -9.26 8.29
CA ALA A 198 13.32 -9.66 6.98
C ALA A 198 13.26 -11.18 6.76
N GLN A 199 13.38 -11.99 7.81
CA GLN A 199 13.28 -13.45 7.72
C GLN A 199 11.88 -13.91 7.32
N ALA A 200 10.81 -13.23 7.75
CA ALA A 200 9.45 -13.54 7.33
C ALA A 200 9.22 -13.18 5.85
N VAL A 201 9.76 -12.03 5.40
CA VAL A 201 9.75 -11.66 3.97
C VAL A 201 10.52 -12.69 3.14
N GLY A 202 11.69 -13.12 3.61
CA GLY A 202 12.47 -14.18 2.95
C GLY A 202 11.71 -15.52 2.89
N ALA A 203 11.04 -15.92 3.98
CA ALA A 203 10.23 -17.14 4.02
C ALA A 203 9.09 -17.09 3.00
N LEU A 204 8.35 -15.97 2.91
CA LEU A 204 7.29 -15.79 1.92
C LEU A 204 7.82 -15.76 0.48
N ALA A 205 9.00 -15.17 0.26
CA ALA A 205 9.57 -15.02 -1.08
C ALA A 205 10.16 -16.33 -1.64
N TYR A 206 10.90 -17.06 -0.83
CA TYR A 206 11.65 -18.24 -1.29
C TYR A 206 10.94 -19.57 -0.97
N GLY A 207 10.00 -19.54 -0.02
CA GLY A 207 9.47 -20.74 0.59
C GLY A 207 10.48 -21.38 1.55
N THR A 208 9.97 -22.14 2.49
CA THR A 208 10.76 -22.98 3.39
C THR A 208 10.11 -24.35 3.50
N GLN A 209 10.56 -25.20 4.41
CA GLN A 209 9.93 -26.51 4.64
C GLN A 209 8.50 -26.36 5.18
N THR A 210 8.20 -25.27 5.91
CA THR A 210 6.90 -25.03 6.56
C THR A 210 6.13 -23.88 5.93
N VAL A 211 6.80 -22.74 5.62
CA VAL A 211 6.16 -21.56 5.04
C VAL A 211 6.16 -21.67 3.52
N PRO A 212 5.00 -21.69 2.85
CA PRO A 212 4.95 -21.77 1.40
C PRO A 212 5.41 -20.47 0.74
N ALA A 213 6.08 -20.58 -0.41
CA ALA A 213 6.36 -19.42 -1.25
C ALA A 213 5.07 -18.81 -1.79
N VAL A 214 5.04 -17.49 -1.92
CA VAL A 214 3.89 -16.73 -2.43
C VAL A 214 4.23 -16.00 -3.74
N ASP A 215 3.20 -15.58 -4.48
CA ASP A 215 3.37 -14.87 -5.75
C ASP A 215 3.53 -13.35 -5.53
N LYS A 216 2.95 -12.81 -4.46
CA LYS A 216 3.06 -11.39 -4.07
C LYS A 216 3.07 -11.23 -2.56
N ILE A 217 3.91 -10.31 -2.07
CA ILE A 217 3.97 -9.91 -0.66
C ILE A 217 3.41 -8.49 -0.54
N CYS A 218 2.36 -8.33 0.26
CA CYS A 218 1.71 -7.06 0.55
C CYS A 218 1.81 -6.70 2.03
N GLY A 219 1.66 -5.43 2.32
CA GLY A 219 1.63 -4.90 3.68
C GLY A 219 2.84 -4.06 4.06
N PRO A 220 2.63 -3.08 4.94
CA PRO A 220 3.67 -2.18 5.44
C PRO A 220 4.59 -2.88 6.45
N GLY A 221 5.76 -2.32 6.66
CA GLY A 221 6.70 -2.78 7.68
C GLY A 221 7.77 -1.74 7.97
N ASN A 222 8.64 -2.02 8.93
CA ASN A 222 9.76 -1.16 9.26
C ASN A 222 10.84 -1.16 8.17
N ALA A 223 11.93 -0.40 8.37
CA ALA A 223 13.03 -0.28 7.40
C ALA A 223 13.62 -1.64 6.98
N TYR A 224 13.70 -2.62 7.89
CA TYR A 224 14.17 -3.98 7.56
C TYR A 224 13.22 -4.71 6.61
N VAL A 225 11.91 -4.58 6.81
CA VAL A 225 10.88 -5.18 5.95
C VAL A 225 10.86 -4.50 4.59
N ALA A 226 10.94 -3.17 4.56
CA ALA A 226 11.00 -2.40 3.32
C ALA A 226 12.23 -2.76 2.48
N SER A 227 13.41 -2.83 3.11
CA SER A 227 14.65 -3.30 2.46
C SER A 227 14.52 -4.74 1.96
N ALA A 228 13.94 -5.64 2.77
CA ALA A 228 13.74 -7.03 2.38
C ALA A 228 12.80 -7.15 1.17
N LYS A 229 11.65 -6.43 1.17
CA LYS A 229 10.70 -6.40 0.03
C LYS A 229 11.39 -5.91 -1.25
N ARG A 230 12.18 -4.84 -1.17
CA ARG A 230 12.95 -4.32 -2.30
C ARG A 230 13.90 -5.38 -2.89
N ARG A 231 14.59 -6.12 -2.02
CA ARG A 231 15.60 -7.13 -2.43
C ARG A 231 14.99 -8.41 -3.01
N VAL A 232 13.81 -8.80 -2.58
CA VAL A 232 13.14 -10.00 -3.10
C VAL A 232 12.29 -9.71 -4.35
N PHE A 233 12.08 -8.43 -4.69
CA PHE A 233 11.36 -8.06 -5.91
C PHE A 233 12.04 -8.65 -7.16
N GLY A 234 11.23 -9.29 -8.01
CA GLY A 234 11.74 -10.07 -9.14
C GLY A 234 11.77 -11.59 -8.88
N THR A 235 11.95 -12.01 -7.61
CA THR A 235 11.68 -13.40 -7.19
C THR A 235 10.20 -13.55 -6.83
N VAL A 236 9.64 -12.55 -6.18
CA VAL A 236 8.23 -12.44 -5.80
C VAL A 236 7.75 -11.04 -6.13
N GLY A 237 6.46 -10.86 -6.45
CA GLY A 237 5.85 -9.55 -6.57
C GLY A 237 5.74 -8.85 -5.21
N ILE A 238 5.72 -7.53 -5.20
CA ILE A 238 5.40 -6.74 -4.02
C ILE A 238 4.29 -5.73 -4.35
N ASP A 239 3.62 -5.21 -3.32
CA ASP A 239 2.70 -4.08 -3.45
C ASP A 239 3.47 -2.79 -3.77
N MET A 240 4.15 -2.26 -2.76
CA MET A 240 4.95 -1.03 -2.86
C MET A 240 6.04 -1.01 -1.78
N ILE A 241 6.93 -0.02 -1.88
CA ILE A 241 7.85 0.35 -0.81
C ILE A 241 7.25 1.57 -0.12
N ALA A 242 6.69 1.37 1.07
CA ALA A 242 6.12 2.45 1.86
C ALA A 242 7.20 3.25 2.57
N GLY A 243 7.08 4.58 2.51
CA GLY A 243 7.76 5.53 3.38
C GLY A 243 6.92 5.83 4.63
N PRO A 244 7.31 6.85 5.42
CA PRO A 244 6.48 7.37 6.49
C PRO A 244 5.15 7.89 5.95
N SER A 245 4.10 7.77 6.75
CA SER A 245 2.76 8.20 6.36
C SER A 245 2.65 9.72 6.20
N GLU A 246 1.76 10.17 5.32
CA GLU A 246 1.64 11.56 4.88
C GLU A 246 0.18 12.00 4.80
N ILE A 247 -0.13 13.19 5.34
CA ILE A 247 -1.40 13.87 5.10
C ILE A 247 -1.16 15.28 4.56
N LEU A 248 -1.95 15.65 3.56
CA LEU A 248 -2.07 17.00 3.05
C LEU A 248 -3.52 17.46 3.16
N VAL A 249 -3.77 18.51 3.93
CA VAL A 249 -5.09 19.12 4.06
C VAL A 249 -5.14 20.40 3.22
N LEU A 250 -6.06 20.44 2.25
CA LEU A 250 -6.45 21.67 1.54
C LEU A 250 -7.69 22.23 2.21
N CYS A 251 -7.60 23.44 2.77
CA CYS A 251 -8.75 24.06 3.43
C CYS A 251 -8.98 25.48 2.92
N ASP A 252 -10.24 25.81 2.62
CA ASP A 252 -10.65 27.16 2.18
C ASP A 252 -10.89 28.13 3.35
N GLY A 253 -10.64 27.70 4.60
CA GLY A 253 -10.83 28.51 5.80
C GLY A 253 -12.25 28.43 6.41
N THR A 254 -13.15 27.61 5.86
CA THR A 254 -14.55 27.49 6.31
C THR A 254 -14.83 26.33 7.28
N THR A 255 -13.85 25.44 7.48
CA THR A 255 -13.92 24.32 8.41
C THR A 255 -13.57 24.77 9.83
N ASP A 256 -14.00 24.03 10.84
CA ASP A 256 -13.55 24.25 12.22
C ASP A 256 -12.03 24.02 12.32
N PRO A 257 -11.23 25.00 12.80
CA PRO A 257 -9.78 24.82 12.90
C PRO A 257 -9.36 23.67 13.84
N ARG A 258 -10.21 23.29 14.80
CA ARG A 258 -9.94 22.14 15.69
C ARG A 258 -10.07 20.81 14.94
N TRP A 259 -10.95 20.70 13.94
CA TRP A 259 -11.04 19.50 13.10
C TRP A 259 -9.76 19.35 12.28
N VAL A 260 -9.35 20.41 11.60
CA VAL A 260 -8.10 20.41 10.82
C VAL A 260 -6.89 20.07 11.69
N ALA A 261 -6.81 20.61 12.93
CA ALA A 261 -5.74 20.26 13.85
C ALA A 261 -5.76 18.77 14.24
N MET A 262 -6.95 18.17 14.40
CA MET A 262 -7.08 16.74 14.67
C MET A 262 -6.74 15.88 13.47
N ASP A 263 -7.08 16.29 12.25
CA ASP A 263 -6.70 15.58 11.03
C ASP A 263 -5.16 15.59 10.84
N LEU A 264 -4.49 16.70 11.16
CA LEU A 264 -3.02 16.74 11.19
C LEU A 264 -2.43 15.83 12.28
N PHE A 265 -3.10 15.70 13.43
CA PHE A 265 -2.67 14.83 14.53
C PHE A 265 -2.87 13.35 14.21
N SER A 266 -3.98 12.97 13.55
CA SER A 266 -4.27 11.59 13.20
C SER A 266 -3.13 10.97 12.39
N GLN A 267 -2.50 11.75 11.53
CA GLN A 267 -1.32 11.33 10.80
C GLN A 267 -0.05 11.42 11.64
N ALA A 268 0.16 12.54 12.34
CA ALA A 268 1.37 12.79 13.10
C ALA A 268 1.60 11.79 14.25
N GLU A 269 0.53 11.18 14.78
CA GLU A 269 0.63 10.19 15.86
C GLU A 269 1.17 8.83 15.40
N HIS A 270 1.23 8.56 14.10
CA HIS A 270 1.71 7.27 13.57
C HIS A 270 3.21 7.07 13.84
N ASP A 271 4.03 8.09 13.55
CA ASP A 271 5.49 8.04 13.71
C ASP A 271 6.10 9.44 13.76
N GLU A 272 7.27 9.57 14.37
CA GLU A 272 8.01 10.84 14.44
C GLU A 272 8.42 11.38 13.05
N LEU A 273 8.47 10.50 12.05
CA LEU A 273 8.79 10.83 10.65
C LEU A 273 7.53 11.03 9.78
N ALA A 274 6.32 10.88 10.33
CA ALA A 274 5.10 11.18 9.60
C ALA A 274 5.07 12.64 9.15
N GLN A 275 4.38 12.94 8.05
CA GLN A 275 4.29 14.28 7.48
C GLN A 275 2.87 14.80 7.49
N SER A 276 2.66 15.99 8.06
CA SER A 276 1.36 16.65 8.12
C SER A 276 1.46 18.09 7.61
N ILE A 277 0.77 18.37 6.50
CA ILE A 277 0.85 19.67 5.81
C ILE A 277 -0.56 20.24 5.66
N LEU A 278 -0.70 21.55 5.92
CA LEU A 278 -1.90 22.35 5.61
C LEU A 278 -1.60 23.35 4.51
N LEU A 279 -2.46 23.43 3.49
CA LEU A 279 -2.51 24.51 2.50
C LEU A 279 -3.82 25.30 2.69
N CYS A 280 -3.73 26.60 2.90
CA CYS A 280 -4.90 27.46 3.06
C CYS A 280 -4.64 28.88 2.53
N PRO A 281 -5.59 29.53 1.82
CA PRO A 281 -5.45 30.90 1.39
C PRO A 281 -5.71 31.94 2.52
N ASP A 282 -6.38 31.53 3.61
CA ASP A 282 -6.69 32.41 4.75
C ASP A 282 -5.60 32.32 5.85
N ASP A 283 -4.74 33.33 5.92
CA ASP A 283 -3.68 33.41 6.94
C ASP A 283 -4.24 33.47 8.39
N ALA A 284 -5.38 34.13 8.57
CA ALA A 284 -6.02 34.19 9.88
C ALA A 284 -6.56 32.80 10.31
N PHE A 285 -7.04 32.01 9.34
CA PHE A 285 -7.43 30.62 9.59
C PHE A 285 -6.22 29.76 9.97
N ILE A 286 -5.11 29.88 9.25
CA ILE A 286 -3.85 29.19 9.60
C ILE A 286 -3.43 29.53 11.04
N GLY A 287 -3.58 30.79 11.44
CA GLY A 287 -3.36 31.22 12.84
C GLY A 287 -4.23 30.46 13.82
N ARG A 288 -5.54 30.37 13.56
CA ARG A 288 -6.49 29.63 14.41
C ARG A 288 -6.21 28.11 14.48
N VAL A 289 -5.78 27.49 13.37
CA VAL A 289 -5.33 26.09 13.37
C VAL A 289 -4.09 25.90 14.24
N ASN A 290 -3.10 26.80 14.12
CA ASN A 290 -1.91 26.75 14.97
C ASN A 290 -2.25 26.91 16.47
N ASP A 291 -3.21 27.77 16.80
CA ASP A 291 -3.68 27.93 18.17
C ASP A 291 -4.41 26.67 18.67
N ALA A 292 -5.25 26.06 17.82
CA ALA A 292 -5.92 24.79 18.12
C ALA A 292 -4.91 23.65 18.33
N ILE A 293 -3.85 23.57 17.53
CA ILE A 293 -2.76 22.60 17.73
C ILE A 293 -2.13 22.75 19.11
N ASN A 294 -1.81 23.98 19.52
CA ASN A 294 -1.21 24.25 20.84
C ASN A 294 -2.17 23.95 22.00
N GLU A 295 -3.48 24.17 21.80
CA GLU A 295 -4.52 23.86 22.80
C GLU A 295 -4.72 22.34 22.95
N LEU A 296 -4.79 21.61 21.85
CA LEU A 296 -5.18 20.19 21.82
C LEU A 296 -4.03 19.24 22.10
N LEU A 297 -2.80 19.57 21.67
CA LEU A 297 -1.63 18.69 21.82
C LEU A 297 -1.40 18.19 23.25
N PRO A 298 -1.52 19.01 24.31
CA PRO A 298 -1.34 18.52 25.68
C PRO A 298 -2.35 17.45 26.11
N THR A 299 -3.48 17.33 25.40
CA THR A 299 -4.52 16.34 25.69
C THR A 299 -4.28 14.99 25.03
N MET A 300 -3.31 14.90 24.10
CA MET A 300 -3.04 13.70 23.33
C MET A 300 -2.16 12.70 24.08
N PRO A 301 -2.53 11.41 24.13
CA PRO A 301 -1.70 10.37 24.75
C PRO A 301 -0.32 10.22 24.10
N ARG A 302 -0.23 10.42 22.78
CA ARG A 302 1.01 10.31 21.98
C ARG A 302 1.64 11.66 21.64
N ARG A 303 1.42 12.67 22.50
CA ARG A 303 1.83 14.07 22.25
C ARG A 303 3.29 14.23 21.83
N ASP A 304 4.21 13.42 22.39
CA ASP A 304 5.64 13.55 22.12
C ASP A 304 5.96 13.12 20.68
N VAL A 305 5.30 12.07 20.17
CA VAL A 305 5.39 11.62 18.76
C VAL A 305 4.78 12.66 17.83
N ILE A 306 3.56 13.13 18.15
CA ILE A 306 2.86 14.17 17.38
C ILE A 306 3.73 15.43 17.29
N GLN A 307 4.29 15.88 18.41
CA GLN A 307 5.15 17.06 18.45
C GLN A 307 6.39 16.89 17.57
N ALA A 308 7.09 15.76 17.70
CA ALA A 308 8.29 15.46 16.91
C ALA A 308 7.98 15.45 15.40
N SER A 309 6.89 14.81 15.00
CA SER A 309 6.42 14.78 13.61
C SER A 309 6.13 16.20 13.08
N LEU A 310 5.31 16.98 13.79
CA LEU A 310 4.91 18.31 13.35
C LEU A 310 6.08 19.31 13.33
N GLU A 311 6.98 19.26 14.31
CA GLU A 311 8.18 20.14 14.31
C GLU A 311 9.21 19.71 13.27
N GLY A 312 9.35 18.42 13.02
CA GLY A 312 10.30 17.85 12.07
C GLY A 312 9.86 17.98 10.62
N ARG A 313 8.63 17.57 10.30
CA ARG A 313 8.13 17.43 8.93
C ARG A 313 6.78 18.12 8.68
N GLY A 314 6.19 18.76 9.67
CA GLY A 314 4.97 19.52 9.51
C GLY A 314 5.19 20.88 8.83
N ALA A 315 4.13 21.37 8.13
CA ALA A 315 4.12 22.72 7.56
C ALA A 315 2.71 23.30 7.49
N LEU A 316 2.58 24.58 7.83
CA LEU A 316 1.38 25.38 7.60
C LEU A 316 1.71 26.37 6.48
N ILE A 317 1.07 26.25 5.34
CA ILE A 317 1.43 26.94 4.11
C ILE A 317 0.30 27.86 3.68
N LYS A 318 0.57 29.14 3.64
CA LYS A 318 -0.32 30.11 3.00
C LYS A 318 -0.15 30.05 1.50
N VAL A 319 -1.26 29.97 0.79
CA VAL A 319 -1.34 29.99 -0.68
C VAL A 319 -2.18 31.20 -1.13
N ARG A 320 -2.14 31.54 -2.41
CA ARG A 320 -2.91 32.67 -2.96
C ARG A 320 -4.41 32.35 -3.02
N ASP A 321 -4.73 31.13 -3.46
CA ASP A 321 -6.09 30.63 -3.66
C ASP A 321 -6.11 29.10 -3.67
N MET A 322 -7.31 28.50 -3.75
CA MET A 322 -7.50 27.05 -3.78
C MET A 322 -6.98 26.41 -5.07
N ALA A 323 -6.94 27.13 -6.19
CA ALA A 323 -6.38 26.59 -7.43
C ALA A 323 -4.86 26.39 -7.33
N GLU A 324 -4.16 27.35 -6.71
CA GLU A 324 -2.75 27.18 -6.38
C GLU A 324 -2.52 26.06 -5.35
N ALA A 325 -3.40 25.94 -4.34
CA ALA A 325 -3.35 24.83 -3.40
C ALA A 325 -3.40 23.47 -4.13
N CYS A 326 -4.31 23.31 -5.09
CA CYS A 326 -4.39 22.10 -5.91
C CYS A 326 -3.13 21.87 -6.77
N ALA A 327 -2.54 22.91 -7.33
CA ALA A 327 -1.28 22.81 -8.09
C ALA A 327 -0.14 22.33 -7.20
N ILE A 328 0.01 22.91 -6.01
CA ILE A 328 1.02 22.50 -5.02
C ILE A 328 0.73 21.07 -4.52
N ALA A 329 -0.53 20.71 -4.31
CA ALA A 329 -0.91 19.33 -3.93
C ALA A 329 -0.46 18.30 -4.98
N ASN A 330 -0.62 18.61 -6.28
CA ASN A 330 -0.13 17.75 -7.35
C ASN A 330 1.41 17.64 -7.36
N ASP A 331 2.13 18.70 -6.98
CA ASP A 331 3.60 18.65 -6.84
C ASP A 331 4.02 17.84 -5.62
N ILE A 332 3.28 17.92 -4.53
CA ILE A 332 3.51 17.12 -3.31
C ILE A 332 3.19 15.65 -3.58
N ALA A 333 2.09 15.37 -4.30
CA ALA A 333 1.58 14.03 -4.57
C ALA A 333 1.47 13.18 -3.28
N PRO A 334 0.64 13.62 -2.31
CA PRO A 334 0.59 13.04 -0.97
C PRO A 334 -0.06 11.65 -0.96
N GLU A 335 0.18 10.91 0.11
CA GLU A 335 -0.53 9.67 0.43
C GLU A 335 -2.02 9.95 0.67
N HIS A 336 -2.34 10.76 1.67
CA HIS A 336 -3.71 11.19 1.97
C HIS A 336 -3.89 12.66 1.59
N LEU A 337 -4.93 12.95 0.82
CA LEU A 337 -5.30 14.32 0.45
C LEU A 337 -6.71 14.62 0.94
N GLU A 338 -6.84 15.49 1.93
CA GLU A 338 -8.13 16.03 2.35
C GLU A 338 -8.43 17.36 1.67
N ILE A 339 -9.62 17.50 1.10
CA ILE A 339 -10.14 18.76 0.54
C ILE A 339 -11.30 19.23 1.41
N SER A 340 -10.95 19.92 2.50
CA SER A 340 -11.88 20.45 3.50
C SER A 340 -12.37 21.84 3.10
N ALA A 341 -13.27 21.89 2.10
CA ALA A 341 -13.77 23.10 1.47
C ALA A 341 -15.29 23.04 1.23
N LEU A 342 -15.90 24.19 0.94
CA LEU A 342 -17.33 24.28 0.61
C LEU A 342 -17.68 23.54 -0.70
N GLU A 343 -16.82 23.65 -1.71
CA GLU A 343 -17.00 23.07 -3.03
C GLU A 343 -15.93 21.99 -3.31
N PRO A 344 -15.87 20.89 -2.54
CA PRO A 344 -14.76 19.95 -2.57
C PRO A 344 -14.64 19.22 -3.91
N HIS A 345 -15.75 18.96 -4.60
CA HIS A 345 -15.75 18.29 -5.91
C HIS A 345 -15.10 19.13 -7.00
N GLN A 346 -15.31 20.47 -6.98
CA GLN A 346 -14.66 21.38 -7.92
C GLN A 346 -13.14 21.29 -7.81
N TRP A 347 -12.62 21.32 -6.61
CA TRP A 347 -11.18 21.24 -6.35
C TRP A 347 -10.61 19.84 -6.60
N GLY A 348 -11.39 18.80 -6.26
CA GLY A 348 -11.02 17.41 -6.53
C GLY A 348 -10.76 17.12 -8.02
N GLN A 349 -11.47 17.80 -8.93
CA GLN A 349 -11.26 17.66 -10.38
C GLN A 349 -9.87 18.17 -10.84
N LEU A 350 -9.24 19.04 -10.08
CA LEU A 350 -7.89 19.56 -10.37
C LEU A 350 -6.77 18.67 -9.84
N ILE A 351 -7.10 17.69 -9.03
CA ILE A 351 -6.12 16.77 -8.45
C ILE A 351 -5.82 15.62 -9.41
N ARG A 352 -4.55 15.37 -9.63
CA ARG A 352 -4.06 14.26 -10.47
C ARG A 352 -3.20 13.27 -9.71
N HIS A 353 -2.63 13.68 -8.59
CA HIS A 353 -1.65 12.90 -7.85
C HIS A 353 -1.96 12.93 -6.36
N ALA A 354 -2.61 11.86 -5.89
CA ALA A 354 -2.81 11.56 -4.47
C ALA A 354 -3.04 10.06 -4.32
N GLY A 355 -2.65 9.48 -3.21
CA GLY A 355 -2.96 8.09 -2.90
C GLY A 355 -4.45 7.90 -2.65
N ALA A 356 -5.04 8.73 -1.79
CA ALA A 356 -6.50 8.81 -1.58
C ALA A 356 -6.95 10.26 -1.52
N ILE A 357 -8.19 10.54 -1.98
CA ILE A 357 -8.78 11.88 -1.98
C ILE A 357 -10.03 11.87 -1.11
N PHE A 358 -10.03 12.67 -0.06
CA PHE A 358 -11.11 12.83 0.90
C PHE A 358 -11.85 14.14 0.63
N LEU A 359 -13.11 14.07 0.23
CA LEU A 359 -13.86 15.24 -0.23
C LEU A 359 -14.85 15.73 0.83
N GLY A 360 -14.68 16.98 1.23
CA GLY A 360 -15.59 17.68 2.14
C GLY A 360 -15.20 17.59 3.61
N ARG A 361 -15.66 18.58 4.37
CA ARG A 361 -15.28 18.80 5.78
C ARG A 361 -15.62 17.67 6.76
N TYR A 362 -16.54 16.77 6.38
CA TYR A 362 -16.94 15.62 7.22
C TYR A 362 -16.17 14.34 6.88
N THR A 363 -15.24 14.39 5.95
CA THR A 363 -14.50 13.23 5.47
C THR A 363 -13.07 13.28 5.98
N SER A 364 -12.89 12.84 7.22
CA SER A 364 -11.55 12.73 7.82
C SER A 364 -10.81 11.48 7.34
N GLU A 365 -9.48 11.52 7.34
CA GLU A 365 -8.58 10.39 7.06
C GLU A 365 -8.99 9.14 7.84
N SER A 366 -9.27 9.28 9.14
CA SER A 366 -9.64 8.15 10.00
C SER A 366 -10.88 7.37 9.53
N LEU A 367 -11.84 8.02 8.87
CA LEU A 367 -12.99 7.31 8.29
C LEU A 367 -12.55 6.42 7.11
N GLY A 368 -11.64 6.89 6.28
CA GLY A 368 -11.05 6.11 5.19
C GLY A 368 -10.25 4.93 5.70
N ASP A 369 -9.37 5.19 6.64
CA ASP A 369 -8.44 4.20 7.17
C ASP A 369 -9.11 3.04 7.89
N TYR A 370 -10.25 3.30 8.53
CA TYR A 370 -10.89 2.25 9.33
C TYR A 370 -12.12 1.64 8.70
N CYS A 371 -12.96 2.40 7.98
CA CYS A 371 -14.30 1.89 7.69
C CYS A 371 -14.99 2.43 6.44
N ALA A 372 -14.46 3.38 5.70
CA ALA A 372 -15.16 3.90 4.50
C ALA A 372 -15.25 2.87 3.37
N GLY A 373 -14.26 1.99 3.23
CA GLY A 373 -14.24 0.90 2.25
C GLY A 373 -13.05 0.91 1.30
N PRO A 374 -12.61 2.05 0.73
CA PRO A 374 -11.38 2.14 -0.04
C PRO A 374 -10.15 1.67 0.76
N ASN A 375 -9.12 1.25 0.04
CA ASN A 375 -7.90 0.72 0.66
C ASN A 375 -7.01 1.84 1.21
N HIS A 376 -6.47 1.64 2.41
CA HIS A 376 -5.52 2.55 3.02
C HIS A 376 -4.04 2.16 2.82
N VAL A 377 -3.75 1.09 2.08
CA VAL A 377 -2.39 0.79 1.64
C VAL A 377 -2.10 1.65 0.42
N LEU A 378 -1.50 2.79 0.66
CA LEU A 378 -1.40 3.90 -0.26
C LEU A 378 0.06 4.19 -0.65
N PRO A 379 0.30 4.74 -1.85
CA PRO A 379 1.62 5.19 -2.26
C PRO A 379 2.07 6.42 -1.47
N THR A 380 3.23 6.32 -0.84
CA THR A 380 3.88 7.38 -0.05
C THR A 380 5.04 8.00 -0.81
N SER A 381 5.68 9.03 -0.24
CA SER A 381 6.93 9.60 -0.75
C SER A 381 6.83 10.01 -2.22
N ARG A 382 5.73 10.68 -2.57
CA ARG A 382 5.45 11.19 -3.92
C ARG A 382 5.23 10.11 -4.99
N THR A 383 5.12 8.83 -4.62
CA THR A 383 4.91 7.76 -5.60
C THR A 383 3.49 7.73 -6.15
N ALA A 384 2.54 8.45 -5.54
CA ALA A 384 1.19 8.64 -6.06
C ALA A 384 1.14 9.24 -7.50
N ARG A 385 2.27 9.74 -8.01
CA ARG A 385 2.41 10.19 -9.41
C ARG A 385 2.42 9.04 -10.42
N PHE A 386 2.70 7.81 -9.99
CA PHE A 386 2.83 6.64 -10.87
C PHE A 386 2.37 5.32 -10.22
N SER A 387 2.00 5.35 -8.95
CA SER A 387 1.47 4.19 -8.20
C SER A 387 0.04 4.45 -7.76
N SER A 388 -0.70 3.38 -7.56
CA SER A 388 -2.09 3.40 -7.09
C SER A 388 -2.22 2.79 -5.70
N PRO A 389 -3.33 3.03 -4.98
CA PRO A 389 -3.70 2.24 -3.81
C PRO A 389 -3.72 0.76 -4.10
N LEU A 390 -3.46 -0.08 -3.08
CA LEU A 390 -3.66 -1.51 -3.21
C LEU A 390 -5.13 -1.82 -3.54
N GLY A 391 -5.33 -2.67 -4.52
CA GLY A 391 -6.68 -3.03 -4.95
C GLY A 391 -6.75 -4.45 -5.49
N VAL A 392 -7.94 -4.86 -5.94
CA VAL A 392 -8.13 -6.20 -6.53
C VAL A 392 -7.26 -6.43 -7.76
N TYR A 393 -6.96 -5.37 -8.50
CA TYR A 393 -6.09 -5.40 -9.69
C TYR A 393 -4.65 -5.78 -9.39
N ASP A 394 -4.19 -5.66 -8.15
CA ASP A 394 -2.86 -6.08 -7.72
C ASP A 394 -2.72 -7.58 -7.57
N PHE A 395 -3.84 -8.29 -7.46
CA PHE A 395 -3.91 -9.73 -7.28
C PHE A 395 -4.32 -10.48 -8.54
N PHE A 396 -4.33 -9.81 -9.70
CA PHE A 396 -4.54 -10.41 -11.01
C PHE A 396 -3.27 -10.34 -11.86
N LYS A 397 -3.13 -11.33 -12.72
CA LYS A 397 -2.23 -11.25 -13.87
C LYS A 397 -3.02 -11.34 -15.16
N ARG A 398 -2.50 -10.72 -16.19
CA ARG A 398 -3.07 -10.68 -17.53
C ARG A 398 -2.13 -11.33 -18.52
N SER A 399 -2.66 -12.26 -19.32
CA SER A 399 -1.92 -12.91 -20.38
C SER A 399 -2.58 -12.62 -21.73
N SER A 400 -1.81 -12.24 -22.73
CA SER A 400 -2.32 -12.11 -24.08
C SER A 400 -2.72 -13.48 -24.63
N VAL A 401 -3.85 -13.54 -25.33
CA VAL A 401 -4.33 -14.71 -26.05
C VAL A 401 -4.31 -14.36 -27.52
N ILE A 402 -3.60 -15.15 -28.31
CA ILE A 402 -3.44 -14.94 -29.76
C ILE A 402 -3.66 -16.29 -30.41
N GLU A 403 -4.65 -16.37 -31.32
CA GLU A 403 -4.93 -17.52 -32.17
C GLU A 403 -5.04 -17.01 -33.63
N VAL A 404 -4.01 -17.26 -34.41
CA VAL A 404 -3.98 -16.83 -35.81
C VAL A 404 -4.65 -17.86 -36.68
N SER A 405 -5.61 -17.46 -37.52
CA SER A 405 -6.28 -18.30 -38.48
C SER A 405 -5.33 -18.67 -39.67
N ALA A 406 -5.70 -19.64 -40.47
CA ALA A 406 -4.94 -19.98 -41.66
C ALA A 406 -4.92 -18.83 -42.68
N GLU A 407 -5.95 -17.99 -42.74
CA GLU A 407 -6.04 -16.81 -43.57
C GLU A 407 -5.16 -15.68 -43.02
N GLY A 408 -5.31 -15.41 -41.70
CA GLY A 408 -4.49 -14.42 -41.00
C GLY A 408 -2.97 -14.74 -41.09
N ALA A 409 -2.60 -16.02 -41.09
CA ALA A 409 -1.21 -16.42 -41.23
C ALA A 409 -0.57 -16.00 -42.58
N GLN A 410 -1.36 -15.81 -43.63
CA GLN A 410 -0.82 -15.29 -44.90
C GLN A 410 -0.40 -13.82 -44.74
N THR A 411 -1.31 -12.98 -44.35
CA THR A 411 -1.07 -11.53 -44.20
C THR A 411 -0.06 -11.21 -43.11
N LEU A 412 -0.29 -11.77 -41.91
CA LEU A 412 0.59 -11.52 -40.76
C LEU A 412 1.95 -12.17 -40.91
N GLY A 413 2.03 -13.32 -41.63
CA GLY A 413 3.27 -14.02 -41.91
C GLY A 413 4.22 -13.20 -42.78
N GLU A 414 3.71 -12.57 -43.85
CA GLU A 414 4.50 -11.66 -44.67
C GLU A 414 5.07 -10.48 -43.89
N ILE A 415 4.23 -9.85 -43.09
CA ILE A 415 4.64 -8.71 -42.22
C ILE A 415 5.70 -9.15 -41.22
N ALA A 416 5.46 -10.27 -40.53
CA ALA A 416 6.37 -10.77 -39.52
C ALA A 416 7.73 -11.20 -40.09
N ALA A 417 7.71 -11.84 -41.25
CA ALA A 417 8.94 -12.27 -41.93
C ALA A 417 9.80 -11.06 -42.34
N GLU A 418 9.20 -10.06 -42.98
CA GLU A 418 9.92 -8.86 -43.43
C GLU A 418 10.54 -8.09 -42.26
N LEU A 419 9.79 -7.89 -41.18
CA LEU A 419 10.30 -7.22 -39.96
C LEU A 419 11.43 -8.03 -39.32
N ALA A 420 11.26 -9.35 -39.19
CA ALA A 420 12.26 -10.21 -38.59
C ALA A 420 13.57 -10.26 -39.40
N TYR A 421 13.49 -10.24 -40.75
CA TYR A 421 14.67 -10.11 -41.60
C TYR A 421 15.35 -8.75 -41.42
N GLY A 422 14.56 -7.66 -41.29
CA GLY A 422 15.09 -6.33 -41.00
C GLY A 422 15.85 -6.26 -39.67
N GLU A 423 15.44 -7.05 -38.69
CA GLU A 423 16.12 -7.20 -37.39
C GLU A 423 17.28 -8.22 -37.40
N GLY A 424 17.48 -8.93 -38.50
CA GLY A 424 18.48 -10.01 -38.61
C GLY A 424 18.08 -11.32 -37.94
N LEU A 425 16.79 -11.48 -37.60
CA LEU A 425 16.24 -12.64 -36.86
C LEU A 425 15.65 -13.68 -37.80
N GLN A 426 16.48 -14.38 -38.56
CA GLN A 426 16.06 -15.34 -39.59
C GLN A 426 15.17 -16.47 -39.10
N ALA A 427 15.37 -16.96 -37.86
CA ALA A 427 14.54 -18.03 -37.33
C ALA A 427 13.10 -17.55 -37.09
N HIS A 428 12.91 -16.29 -36.67
CA HIS A 428 11.59 -15.67 -36.56
C HIS A 428 10.91 -15.53 -37.90
N ALA A 429 11.63 -15.03 -38.91
CA ALA A 429 11.12 -14.89 -40.27
C ALA A 429 10.65 -16.24 -40.82
N ARG A 430 11.50 -17.27 -40.79
CA ARG A 430 11.15 -18.61 -41.25
C ARG A 430 10.03 -19.25 -40.48
N SER A 431 9.93 -18.97 -39.16
CA SER A 431 8.79 -19.45 -38.33
C SER A 431 7.46 -18.94 -38.85
N ALA A 432 7.41 -17.70 -39.33
CA ALA A 432 6.21 -17.11 -39.93
C ALA A 432 5.98 -17.70 -41.32
N GLU A 433 7.02 -17.74 -42.19
CA GLU A 433 6.95 -18.25 -43.56
C GLU A 433 6.45 -19.69 -43.66
N TYR A 434 6.86 -20.59 -42.74
CA TYR A 434 6.41 -21.97 -42.73
C TYR A 434 4.91 -22.16 -42.44
N ARG A 435 4.23 -21.12 -41.95
CA ARG A 435 2.78 -21.10 -41.70
C ARG A 435 2.01 -20.47 -42.87
N MET A 436 2.69 -19.83 -43.82
CA MET A 436 2.06 -19.35 -45.02
C MET A 436 1.86 -20.52 -46.02
N ARG A 437 0.76 -20.52 -46.75
CA ARG A 437 0.54 -21.47 -47.84
C ARG A 437 1.49 -21.10 -48.94
N HIS A 438 2.36 -22.02 -49.34
CA HIS A 438 3.13 -21.86 -50.58
C HIS A 438 2.16 -21.98 -51.75
N SER A 439 2.04 -20.93 -52.56
CA SER A 439 1.39 -21.02 -53.86
C SER A 439 2.21 -21.99 -54.70
N GLY A 440 1.77 -23.27 -54.74
CA GLY A 440 2.38 -24.29 -55.56
C GLY A 440 2.15 -24.03 -57.04
#